data_74027777c061a3489ec86ae50fa71c41
#
_entry.id   74027777c061a3489ec86ae50fa71c41
#
_cell.length_a   1.000
_cell.length_b   1.000
_cell.length_c   1.000
_cell.angle_alpha   90.00
_cell.angle_beta   90.00
_cell.angle_gamma   90.00
#
_symmetry.space_group_name_H-M   'P 1'
#
loop_
_entity.id
_entity.type
_entity.pdbx_description
1 polymer ?
#
loop_
_entity_poly.entity_id
_entity_poly.type
_entity_poly.pdbx_seq_one_letter_code
_entity_poly.pdbx_strand_id
1 'polypeptide(L)'
;MNRILLYPGCFNPPHRGHQAALNHAFMYSQDANVIAAIVLPLDDRDVEAKCRRQKQNKSLVFTKRERVQLWRGHGTHDWCWIYDRGTQDWQTFRRRLTHAINKDGFDLKFVVVAGPDHIKRDSAPPCNPWDCEEIIVSNVGRAADFVTYRQALAQLNGCGPWKSIICDDEEILRCARRSASVLNIGLSLLAPKSLSVLLERG
;
A
#
# COMPACT_ATOMS: atom_id res chain seq x y z
N MET A 1 -14.01 5.80 12.00
CA MET A 1 -13.41 6.27 10.71
C MET A 1 -13.11 5.07 9.84
N ASN A 2 -13.70 4.98 8.65
CA ASN A 2 -13.49 3.90 7.70
C ASN A 2 -12.28 4.17 6.81
N ARG A 3 -11.58 3.12 6.38
CA ARG A 3 -10.42 3.23 5.48
C ARG A 3 -10.62 2.41 4.22
N ILE A 4 -10.15 2.97 3.09
CA ILE A 4 -10.02 2.25 1.82
C ILE A 4 -8.54 2.16 1.49
N LEU A 5 -8.06 0.95 1.20
CA LEU A 5 -6.71 0.76 0.69
C LEU A 5 -6.62 1.29 -0.73
N LEU A 6 -5.62 2.11 -1.01
CA LEU A 6 -5.25 2.52 -2.36
C LEU A 6 -3.96 1.80 -2.74
N TYR A 7 -4.02 0.96 -3.78
CA TYR A 7 -2.88 0.20 -4.27
C TYR A 7 -2.47 0.68 -5.66
N PRO A 8 -1.64 1.72 -5.77
CA PRO A 8 -1.16 2.23 -7.04
C PRO A 8 0.04 1.42 -7.54
N GLY A 9 0.12 1.18 -8.85
CA GLY A 9 1.26 0.47 -9.42
C GLY A 9 1.24 0.31 -10.93
N CYS A 10 2.41 0.02 -11.49
CA CYS A 10 2.54 -0.25 -12.92
C CYS A 10 1.85 -1.55 -13.30
N PHE A 11 2.00 -2.61 -12.48
CA PHE A 11 1.38 -3.93 -12.70
C PHE A 11 1.58 -4.45 -14.14
N ASN A 12 2.81 -4.53 -14.60
CA ASN A 12 3.13 -4.87 -15.99
C ASN A 12 3.88 -6.19 -16.13
N PRO A 13 3.18 -7.33 -16.18
CA PRO A 13 1.75 -7.52 -15.87
C PRO A 13 1.45 -7.58 -14.37
N PRO A 14 0.18 -7.49 -13.95
CA PRO A 14 -0.21 -7.91 -12.62
C PRO A 14 0.07 -9.41 -12.45
N HIS A 15 0.46 -9.81 -11.26
CA HIS A 15 0.81 -11.21 -10.96
C HIS A 15 0.43 -11.57 -9.51
N ARG A 16 0.48 -12.86 -9.19
CA ARG A 16 0.08 -13.39 -7.86
C ARG A 16 0.74 -12.70 -6.67
N GLY A 17 1.99 -12.23 -6.82
CA GLY A 17 2.67 -11.49 -5.77
C GLY A 17 2.02 -10.14 -5.46
N HIS A 18 1.51 -9.42 -6.47
CA HIS A 18 0.75 -8.19 -6.25
C HIS A 18 -0.57 -8.48 -5.52
N GLN A 19 -1.26 -9.53 -5.95
CA GLN A 19 -2.52 -9.95 -5.32
C GLN A 19 -2.29 -10.39 -3.87
N ALA A 20 -1.24 -11.20 -3.62
CA ALA A 20 -0.89 -11.64 -2.28
C ALA A 20 -0.57 -10.46 -1.35
N ALA A 21 0.17 -9.46 -1.83
CA ALA A 21 0.48 -8.26 -1.05
C ALA A 21 -0.78 -7.46 -0.70
N LEU A 22 -1.71 -7.30 -1.65
CA LEU A 22 -2.97 -6.61 -1.41
C LEU A 22 -3.88 -7.39 -0.45
N ASN A 23 -4.03 -8.70 -0.67
CA ASN A 23 -4.82 -9.56 0.21
C ASN A 23 -4.27 -9.54 1.63
N HIS A 24 -2.94 -9.65 1.78
CA HIS A 24 -2.30 -9.55 3.08
C HIS A 24 -2.58 -8.20 3.75
N ALA A 25 -2.39 -7.09 3.01
CA ALA A 25 -2.69 -5.77 3.54
C ALA A 25 -4.16 -5.63 3.98
N PHE A 26 -5.10 -6.17 3.21
CA PHE A 26 -6.52 -6.11 3.54
C PHE A 26 -6.88 -6.95 4.76
N MET A 27 -6.44 -8.22 4.79
CA MET A 27 -6.77 -9.16 5.86
C MET A 27 -6.17 -8.77 7.21
N TYR A 28 -4.96 -8.17 7.22
CA TYR A 28 -4.26 -7.78 8.43
C TYR A 28 -4.39 -6.30 8.79
N SER A 29 -5.38 -5.60 8.23
CA SER A 29 -5.68 -4.19 8.55
C SER A 29 -7.13 -3.99 8.99
N GLN A 30 -7.82 -5.05 9.38
CA GLN A 30 -9.21 -4.96 9.82
C GLN A 30 -9.36 -4.13 11.12
N ASP A 31 -8.37 -4.22 12.01
CA ASP A 31 -8.27 -3.38 13.22
C ASP A 31 -8.22 -1.88 12.90
N ALA A 32 -7.68 -1.53 11.72
CA ALA A 32 -7.69 -0.17 11.21
C ALA A 32 -9.02 0.20 10.52
N ASN A 33 -10.06 -0.64 10.64
CA ASN A 33 -11.35 -0.48 9.99
C ASN A 33 -11.24 -0.28 8.47
N VAL A 34 -10.43 -1.14 7.84
CA VAL A 34 -10.32 -1.20 6.38
C VAL A 34 -11.51 -1.96 5.82
N ILE A 35 -12.31 -1.29 5.00
CA ILE A 35 -13.57 -1.84 4.47
C ILE A 35 -13.50 -2.23 2.99
N ALA A 36 -12.54 -1.69 2.25
CA ALA A 36 -12.40 -1.96 0.82
C ALA A 36 -10.97 -1.66 0.34
N ALA A 37 -10.69 -2.04 -0.90
CA ALA A 37 -9.45 -1.67 -1.59
C ALA A 37 -9.75 -1.19 -3.02
N ILE A 38 -8.94 -0.26 -3.50
CA ILE A 38 -8.92 0.22 -4.88
C ILE A 38 -7.54 -0.02 -5.45
N VAL A 39 -7.45 -0.86 -6.47
CA VAL A 39 -6.24 -1.01 -7.27
C VAL A 39 -6.23 0.08 -8.33
N LEU A 40 -5.13 0.83 -8.40
CA LEU A 40 -4.96 1.94 -9.34
C LEU A 40 -3.80 1.62 -10.32
N PRO A 41 -4.07 0.96 -11.46
CA PRO A 41 -3.06 0.77 -12.49
C PRO A 41 -2.65 2.13 -13.09
N LEU A 42 -1.35 2.42 -13.11
CA LEU A 42 -0.81 3.64 -13.69
C LEU A 42 -1.05 3.70 -15.20
N ASP A 43 -1.02 4.89 -15.78
CA ASP A 43 -1.23 5.06 -17.22
C ASP A 43 -0.05 4.48 -18.03
N ASP A 44 -0.30 4.15 -19.29
CA ASP A 44 0.68 3.48 -20.15
C ASP A 44 1.98 4.28 -20.28
N ARG A 45 1.87 5.60 -20.40
CA ARG A 45 3.01 6.52 -20.42
C ARG A 45 3.95 6.35 -19.21
N ASP A 46 3.38 6.16 -18.02
CA ASP A 46 4.15 6.02 -16.78
C ASP A 46 4.85 4.66 -16.72
N VAL A 47 4.18 3.61 -17.20
CA VAL A 47 4.76 2.26 -17.32
C VAL A 47 5.91 2.25 -18.31
N GLU A 48 5.73 2.83 -19.49
CA GLU A 48 6.78 2.97 -20.51
C GLU A 48 7.98 3.77 -19.99
N ALA A 49 7.72 4.87 -19.28
CA ALA A 49 8.76 5.69 -18.67
C ALA A 49 9.56 4.88 -17.62
N LYS A 50 8.88 4.02 -16.84
CA LYS A 50 9.55 3.11 -15.90
C LYS A 50 10.40 2.08 -16.62
N CYS A 51 9.87 1.42 -17.66
CA CYS A 51 10.61 0.44 -18.45
C CYS A 51 11.86 1.06 -19.09
N ARG A 52 11.75 2.25 -19.65
CA ARG A 52 12.91 2.98 -20.22
C ARG A 52 13.98 3.25 -19.15
N ARG A 53 13.60 3.74 -17.96
CA ARG A 53 14.55 4.01 -16.85
C ARG A 53 15.26 2.76 -16.37
N GLN A 54 14.58 1.62 -16.39
CA GLN A 54 15.13 0.32 -15.98
C GLN A 54 15.95 -0.36 -17.10
N LYS A 55 16.17 0.31 -18.24
CA LYS A 55 16.84 -0.24 -19.43
C LYS A 55 16.17 -1.52 -19.98
N GLN A 56 14.90 -1.68 -19.71
CA GLN A 56 14.09 -2.79 -20.19
C GLN A 56 13.40 -2.47 -21.51
N ASN A 57 14.16 -1.94 -22.47
CA ASN A 57 13.65 -1.44 -23.77
C ASN A 57 12.94 -2.51 -24.63
N LYS A 58 13.13 -3.80 -24.29
CA LYS A 58 12.49 -4.93 -24.96
C LYS A 58 11.33 -5.53 -24.16
N SER A 59 10.99 -4.96 -23.01
CA SER A 59 9.88 -5.50 -22.20
C SER A 59 8.55 -5.24 -22.89
N LEU A 60 7.73 -6.26 -22.93
CA LEU A 60 6.33 -6.12 -23.34
C LEU A 60 5.61 -5.19 -22.36
N VAL A 61 4.99 -4.15 -22.87
CA VAL A 61 4.16 -3.23 -22.09
C VAL A 61 2.70 -3.53 -22.40
N PHE A 62 2.00 -4.05 -21.42
CA PHE A 62 0.56 -4.21 -21.50
C PHE A 62 -0.13 -2.86 -21.37
N THR A 63 -1.12 -2.62 -22.21
CA THR A 63 -1.97 -1.43 -22.10
C THR A 63 -2.70 -1.40 -20.74
N LYS A 64 -3.10 -0.23 -20.29
CA LYS A 64 -3.89 -0.10 -19.05
C LYS A 64 -5.14 -0.97 -19.07
N ARG A 65 -5.83 -1.02 -20.22
CA ARG A 65 -7.00 -1.87 -20.42
C ARG A 65 -6.70 -3.34 -20.17
N GLU A 66 -5.62 -3.87 -20.75
CA GLU A 66 -5.20 -5.26 -20.54
C GLU A 66 -4.82 -5.52 -19.08
N ARG A 67 -4.07 -4.60 -18.46
CA ARG A 67 -3.68 -4.72 -17.05
C ARG A 67 -4.89 -4.71 -16.11
N VAL A 68 -5.89 -3.88 -16.40
CA VAL A 68 -7.17 -3.87 -15.68
C VAL A 68 -7.91 -5.19 -15.88
N GLN A 69 -7.96 -5.73 -17.09
CA GLN A 69 -8.58 -7.03 -17.38
C GLN A 69 -7.87 -8.17 -16.64
N LEU A 70 -6.53 -8.17 -16.64
CA LEU A 70 -5.75 -9.16 -15.91
C LEU A 70 -5.98 -9.09 -14.39
N TRP A 71 -6.17 -7.89 -13.83
CA TRP A 71 -6.53 -7.72 -12.43
C TRP A 71 -7.94 -8.26 -12.12
N ARG A 72 -8.89 -7.99 -13.01
CA ARG A 72 -10.27 -8.48 -12.87
C ARG A 72 -10.35 -10.00 -12.97
N GLY A 73 -9.53 -10.62 -13.81
CA GLY A 73 -9.33 -12.08 -13.92
C GLY A 73 -10.59 -12.92 -13.76
N HIS A 74 -10.45 -14.06 -13.12
CA HIS A 74 -11.55 -14.98 -12.79
C HIS A 74 -12.12 -14.76 -11.37
N GLY A 75 -12.39 -13.51 -11.00
CA GLY A 75 -13.01 -13.15 -9.73
C GLY A 75 -12.18 -12.15 -8.95
N THR A 76 -12.57 -10.91 -9.01
CA THR A 76 -12.20 -9.92 -8.02
C THR A 76 -13.01 -10.19 -6.75
N HIS A 77 -12.39 -10.05 -5.59
CA HIS A 77 -13.11 -10.08 -4.33
C HIS A 77 -14.07 -8.88 -4.26
N ASP A 78 -15.24 -9.04 -3.65
CA ASP A 78 -16.26 -7.99 -3.52
C ASP A 78 -15.73 -6.72 -2.82
N TRP A 79 -14.70 -6.85 -1.99
CA TRP A 79 -14.04 -5.74 -1.32
C TRP A 79 -13.01 -4.99 -2.17
N CYS A 80 -12.68 -5.50 -3.39
CA CYS A 80 -11.62 -4.95 -4.24
C CYS A 80 -12.17 -4.42 -5.55
N TRP A 81 -11.92 -3.15 -5.82
CA TRP A 81 -12.28 -2.52 -7.08
C TRP A 81 -11.05 -2.11 -7.89
N ILE A 82 -11.11 -2.34 -9.19
CA ILE A 82 -10.01 -1.98 -10.12
C ILE A 82 -10.40 -0.70 -10.85
N TYR A 83 -9.65 0.38 -10.60
CA TYR A 83 -9.86 1.68 -11.24
C TYR A 83 -9.36 1.64 -12.69
N ASP A 84 -10.27 1.87 -13.63
CA ASP A 84 -10.02 1.74 -15.07
C ASP A 84 -9.86 3.07 -15.82
N ARG A 85 -10.06 4.21 -15.13
CA ARG A 85 -9.92 5.54 -15.74
C ARG A 85 -8.48 6.06 -15.65
N GLY A 86 -8.19 7.18 -16.33
CA GLY A 86 -6.91 7.85 -16.26
C GLY A 86 -6.50 8.25 -14.84
N THR A 87 -5.21 8.20 -14.54
CA THR A 87 -4.69 8.59 -13.23
C THR A 87 -4.92 10.07 -12.95
N GLN A 88 -5.03 10.90 -13.97
CA GLN A 88 -5.39 12.31 -13.86
C GLN A 88 -6.78 12.54 -13.27
N ASP A 89 -7.71 11.59 -13.46
CA ASP A 89 -9.10 11.69 -12.99
C ASP A 89 -9.22 11.22 -11.53
N TRP A 90 -8.18 10.58 -10.99
CA TRP A 90 -8.19 9.95 -9.67
C TRP A 90 -8.60 10.92 -8.56
N GLN A 91 -7.99 12.11 -8.52
CA GLN A 91 -8.26 13.07 -7.46
C GLN A 91 -9.72 13.59 -7.49
N THR A 92 -10.27 13.77 -8.69
CA THR A 92 -11.68 14.16 -8.83
C THR A 92 -12.60 13.04 -8.39
N PHE A 93 -12.31 11.81 -8.80
CA PHE A 93 -13.04 10.61 -8.37
C PHE A 93 -12.99 10.45 -6.84
N ARG A 94 -11.80 10.48 -6.26
CA ARG A 94 -11.57 10.35 -4.82
C ARG A 94 -12.40 11.37 -4.02
N ARG A 95 -12.34 12.65 -4.40
CA ARG A 95 -13.12 13.72 -3.74
C ARG A 95 -14.62 13.47 -3.81
N ARG A 96 -15.12 13.04 -4.97
CA ARG A 96 -16.54 12.71 -5.14
C ARG A 96 -16.96 11.53 -4.28
N LEU A 97 -16.15 10.47 -4.24
CA LEU A 97 -16.42 9.30 -3.41
C LEU A 97 -16.42 9.67 -1.92
N THR A 98 -15.40 10.40 -1.46
CA THR A 98 -15.34 10.86 -0.05
C THR A 98 -16.56 11.72 0.28
N HIS A 99 -16.94 12.67 -0.59
CA HIS A 99 -18.10 13.54 -0.37
C HIS A 99 -19.39 12.73 -0.28
N ALA A 100 -19.60 11.76 -1.18
CA ALA A 100 -20.80 10.93 -1.17
C ALA A 100 -20.91 10.12 0.13
N ILE A 101 -19.82 9.46 0.53
CA ILE A 101 -19.78 8.64 1.75
C ILE A 101 -19.95 9.51 3.01
N ASN A 102 -19.33 10.69 3.05
CA ASN A 102 -19.49 11.61 4.19
C ASN A 102 -20.94 12.14 4.28
N LYS A 103 -21.61 12.36 3.15
CA LYS A 103 -23.01 12.75 3.13
C LYS A 103 -23.92 11.70 3.77
N ASP A 104 -23.55 10.42 3.64
CA ASP A 104 -24.27 9.30 4.26
C ASP A 104 -23.86 9.09 5.74
N GLY A 105 -23.08 10.02 6.31
CA GLY A 105 -22.70 10.00 7.75
C GLY A 105 -21.45 9.19 8.07
N PHE A 106 -20.68 8.73 7.07
CA PHE A 106 -19.47 7.94 7.29
C PHE A 106 -18.20 8.75 6.99
N ASP A 107 -17.26 8.75 7.93
CA ASP A 107 -15.92 9.27 7.69
C ASP A 107 -15.11 8.27 6.86
N LEU A 108 -14.46 8.78 5.81
CA LEU A 108 -13.63 7.99 4.92
C LEU A 108 -12.21 8.56 4.79
N LYS A 109 -11.21 7.68 4.96
CA LYS A 109 -9.81 7.95 4.61
C LYS A 109 -9.27 6.94 3.62
N PHE A 110 -8.24 7.34 2.88
CA PHE A 110 -7.48 6.45 2.01
C PHE A 110 -6.11 6.17 2.62
N VAL A 111 -5.68 4.90 2.52
CA VAL A 111 -4.38 4.42 2.99
C VAL A 111 -3.64 3.81 1.81
N VAL A 112 -2.44 4.28 1.51
CA VAL A 112 -1.65 3.71 0.42
C VAL A 112 -1.05 2.38 0.82
N VAL A 113 -1.24 1.37 -0.01
CA VAL A 113 -0.47 0.12 0.06
C VAL A 113 0.77 0.29 -0.81
N ALA A 114 1.94 0.19 -0.21
CA ALA A 114 3.22 0.30 -0.89
C ALA A 114 4.01 -1.00 -0.82
N GLY A 115 4.72 -1.32 -1.89
CA GLY A 115 5.73 -2.36 -1.85
C GLY A 115 6.94 -1.91 -1.00
N PRO A 116 7.71 -2.84 -0.44
CA PRO A 116 8.84 -2.51 0.43
C PRO A 116 9.96 -1.76 -0.29
N ASP A 117 10.03 -1.82 -1.61
CA ASP A 117 10.96 -1.07 -2.45
C ASP A 117 10.66 0.45 -2.54
N HIS A 118 9.47 0.87 -2.12
CA HIS A 118 9.10 2.28 -2.05
C HIS A 118 9.51 2.94 -0.73
N ILE A 119 9.82 2.16 0.28
CA ILE A 119 10.25 2.64 1.60
C ILE A 119 11.68 2.16 1.83
N LYS A 120 12.60 3.08 1.95
CA LYS A 120 14.02 2.78 2.19
C LYS A 120 14.43 3.19 3.58
N ARG A 121 15.31 2.37 4.18
CA ARG A 121 15.85 2.63 5.51
C ARG A 121 16.48 4.01 5.65
N ASP A 122 17.28 4.41 4.67
CA ASP A 122 18.13 5.61 4.73
C ASP A 122 17.45 6.87 4.21
N SER A 123 16.22 6.77 3.74
CA SER A 123 15.45 7.91 3.26
C SER A 123 14.13 8.05 4.01
N ALA A 124 13.71 9.29 4.23
CA ALA A 124 12.38 9.53 4.81
C ALA A 124 11.30 8.98 3.87
N PRO A 125 10.26 8.32 4.39
CA PRO A 125 9.11 7.91 3.60
C PRO A 125 8.50 9.10 2.84
N PRO A 126 7.92 8.88 1.66
CA PRO A 126 7.31 9.97 0.90
C PRO A 126 6.21 10.67 1.71
N CYS A 127 6.14 12.01 1.55
CA CYS A 127 5.03 12.77 2.13
C CYS A 127 3.78 12.57 1.30
N ASN A 128 2.65 12.27 1.95
CA ASN A 128 1.33 12.22 1.36
C ASN A 128 1.30 11.58 -0.04
N PRO A 129 1.84 10.36 -0.23
CA PRO A 129 1.79 9.73 -1.54
C PRO A 129 0.32 9.60 -1.93
N TRP A 130 -0.04 10.06 -3.12
CA TRP A 130 -1.44 10.07 -3.60
C TRP A 130 -2.39 10.87 -2.69
N ASP A 131 -1.88 11.89 -2.00
CA ASP A 131 -2.60 12.67 -0.98
C ASP A 131 -3.16 11.82 0.18
N CYS A 132 -2.52 10.70 0.48
CA CYS A 132 -2.87 9.86 1.61
C CYS A 132 -1.91 10.13 2.77
N GLU A 133 -2.47 10.24 3.97
CA GLU A 133 -1.72 10.49 5.21
C GLU A 133 -1.09 9.23 5.79
N GLU A 134 -1.62 8.06 5.42
CA GLU A 134 -1.21 6.77 5.95
C GLU A 134 -0.68 5.85 4.84
N ILE A 135 0.35 5.06 5.16
CA ILE A 135 0.95 4.07 4.26
C ILE A 135 1.01 2.75 4.99
N ILE A 136 0.55 1.69 4.33
CA ILE A 136 0.76 0.30 4.75
C ILE A 136 1.83 -0.30 3.86
N VAL A 137 2.83 -0.93 4.47
CA VAL A 137 3.86 -1.67 3.75
C VAL A 137 3.69 -3.14 4.06
N SER A 138 3.60 -3.95 3.01
CA SER A 138 3.62 -5.41 3.13
C SER A 138 4.92 -5.95 2.56
N ASN A 139 5.62 -6.79 3.31
CA ASN A 139 6.82 -7.47 2.86
C ASN A 139 6.53 -8.86 2.26
N VAL A 140 5.28 -9.17 2.01
CA VAL A 140 4.87 -10.40 1.35
C VAL A 140 5.43 -10.44 -0.08
N GLY A 141 6.19 -11.48 -0.38
CA GLY A 141 6.80 -11.70 -1.69
C GLY A 141 8.07 -10.89 -1.98
N ARG A 142 8.45 -9.92 -1.13
CA ARG A 142 9.69 -9.17 -1.25
C ARG A 142 10.18 -8.68 0.12
N ALA A 143 11.44 -8.93 0.42
CA ALA A 143 12.05 -8.42 1.65
C ALA A 143 12.14 -6.88 1.64
N ALA A 144 11.92 -6.28 2.81
CA ALA A 144 12.13 -4.86 3.05
C ALA A 144 13.55 -4.64 3.59
N ASP A 145 14.25 -3.61 3.11
CA ASP A 145 15.62 -3.32 3.54
C ASP A 145 15.72 -2.82 5.00
N PHE A 146 14.60 -2.36 5.53
CA PHE A 146 14.48 -1.95 6.93
C PHE A 146 14.07 -3.09 7.89
N VAL A 147 13.91 -4.31 7.38
CA VAL A 147 13.78 -5.51 8.20
C VAL A 147 15.14 -6.17 8.29
N THR A 148 15.71 -6.25 9.49
CA THR A 148 17.04 -6.83 9.71
C THR A 148 17.01 -8.36 9.53
N TYR A 149 18.18 -8.98 9.41
CA TYR A 149 18.30 -10.44 9.36
C TYR A 149 17.76 -11.14 10.63
N ARG A 150 17.68 -10.41 11.76
CA ARG A 150 17.05 -10.88 13.01
C ARG A 150 15.55 -10.61 13.06
N GLN A 151 14.95 -10.26 11.95
CA GLN A 151 13.53 -9.89 11.82
C GLN A 151 13.11 -8.65 12.65
N ALA A 152 14.05 -7.90 13.18
CA ALA A 152 13.80 -6.66 13.86
C ALA A 152 13.66 -5.51 12.86
N LEU A 153 12.83 -4.51 13.18
CA LEU A 153 12.67 -3.32 12.36
C LEU A 153 13.81 -2.32 12.63
N ALA A 154 14.49 -1.94 11.57
CA ALA A 154 15.43 -0.83 11.64
C ALA A 154 14.66 0.49 11.73
N GLN A 155 15.24 1.45 12.44
CA GLN A 155 14.70 2.82 12.48
C GLN A 155 14.72 3.44 11.07
N LEU A 156 13.57 3.99 10.66
CA LEU A 156 13.48 4.72 9.40
C LEU A 156 13.94 6.16 9.59
N ASN A 157 14.70 6.67 8.64
CA ASN A 157 15.14 8.05 8.64
C ASN A 157 13.92 9.00 8.59
N GLY A 158 13.93 10.05 9.40
CA GLY A 158 12.84 11.02 9.47
C GLY A 158 11.56 10.52 10.15
N CYS A 159 11.57 9.30 10.72
CA CYS A 159 10.46 8.75 11.49
C CYS A 159 10.77 8.71 12.99
N GLY A 160 9.73 8.67 13.80
CA GLY A 160 9.79 8.34 15.22
C GLY A 160 10.06 6.85 15.44
N PRO A 161 10.22 6.40 16.68
CA PRO A 161 10.39 5.00 17.00
C PRO A 161 9.16 4.19 16.56
N TRP A 162 9.41 2.92 16.23
CA TRP A 162 8.33 1.97 16.03
C TRP A 162 7.58 1.75 17.34
N LYS A 163 6.27 1.75 17.28
CA LYS A 163 5.38 1.45 18.40
C LYS A 163 4.57 0.22 18.05
N SER A 164 4.53 -0.72 18.98
CA SER A 164 3.61 -1.85 18.90
C SER A 164 2.20 -1.40 19.25
N ILE A 165 1.23 -1.86 18.49
CA ILE A 165 -0.19 -1.73 18.76
C ILE A 165 -0.74 -3.14 18.72
N ILE A 166 -1.28 -3.61 19.82
CA ILE A 166 -1.92 -4.93 19.90
C ILE A 166 -3.39 -4.74 19.58
N CYS A 167 -3.86 -5.48 18.58
CA CYS A 167 -5.26 -5.52 18.18
C CYS A 167 -5.66 -6.98 17.92
N ASP A 168 -6.68 -7.47 18.62
CA ASP A 168 -7.21 -8.81 18.44
C ASP A 168 -6.13 -9.92 18.42
N ASP A 169 -5.18 -9.86 19.37
CA ASP A 169 -4.03 -10.77 19.51
C ASP A 169 -2.98 -10.70 18.36
N GLU A 170 -3.06 -9.69 17.51
CA GLU A 170 -2.05 -9.42 16.47
C GLU A 170 -1.25 -8.15 16.77
N GLU A 171 0.07 -8.23 16.58
CA GLU A 171 0.96 -7.09 16.78
C GLU A 171 1.16 -6.34 15.47
N ILE A 172 0.74 -5.07 15.44
CA ILE A 172 0.98 -4.14 14.34
C ILE A 172 2.04 -3.14 14.76
N LEU A 173 3.07 -2.99 13.94
CA LEU A 173 4.14 -2.04 14.20
C LEU A 173 3.93 -0.76 13.40
N ARG A 174 3.84 0.36 14.10
CA ARG A 174 3.65 1.69 13.51
C ARG A 174 4.77 2.64 13.88
N CYS A 175 5.15 3.49 12.94
CA CYS A 175 5.95 4.67 13.23
C CYS A 175 5.34 5.90 12.57
N ALA A 176 5.58 7.07 13.14
CA ALA A 176 5.13 8.35 12.60
C ALA A 176 6.32 9.11 12.03
N ARG A 177 6.14 9.79 10.91
CA ARG A 177 7.15 10.70 10.36
C ARG A 177 7.31 11.91 11.30
N ARG A 178 8.56 12.28 11.60
CA ARG A 178 8.88 13.53 12.27
C ARG A 178 8.68 14.67 11.28
N SER A 179 7.63 15.45 11.43
CA SER A 179 7.40 16.64 10.64
C SER A 179 7.53 17.87 11.53
N ALA A 180 8.09 18.93 11.00
CA ALA A 180 8.05 20.25 11.65
C ALA A 180 6.65 20.89 11.61
N SER A 181 5.74 20.33 10.83
CA SER A 181 4.33 20.73 10.72
C SER A 181 3.43 19.52 11.01
N VAL A 182 2.34 19.75 11.71
CA VAL A 182 1.37 18.89 12.41
C VAL A 182 0.80 17.67 11.63
N LEU A 183 1.35 17.25 10.50
CA LEU A 183 0.88 16.08 9.73
C LEU A 183 1.65 14.83 10.16
N ASN A 184 1.03 14.02 11.02
CA ASN A 184 1.51 12.67 11.36
C ASN A 184 1.18 11.73 10.20
N ILE A 185 2.20 11.28 9.47
CA ILE A 185 2.05 10.20 8.50
C ILE A 185 2.26 8.89 9.25
N GLY A 186 1.20 8.11 9.38
CA GLY A 186 1.27 6.77 9.92
C GLY A 186 1.85 5.80 8.88
N LEU A 187 2.94 5.13 9.21
CA LEU A 187 3.47 3.99 8.47
C LEU A 187 3.17 2.73 9.27
N SER A 188 2.42 1.80 8.68
CA SER A 188 2.14 0.50 9.29
C SER A 188 2.88 -0.59 8.52
N LEU A 189 3.57 -1.47 9.22
CA LEU A 189 4.17 -2.67 8.68
C LEU A 189 3.38 -3.87 9.18
N LEU A 190 2.85 -4.64 8.24
CA LEU A 190 2.19 -5.90 8.51
C LEU A 190 3.23 -7.01 8.39
N ALA A 191 3.56 -7.63 9.51
CA ALA A 191 4.45 -8.79 9.51
C ALA A 191 3.64 -10.06 9.24
N PRO A 192 4.16 -11.02 8.46
CA PRO A 192 3.51 -12.32 8.32
C PRO A 192 3.53 -13.07 9.67
N LYS A 193 2.49 -13.87 9.96
CA LYS A 193 2.36 -14.68 11.19
C LYS A 193 3.60 -15.56 11.53
N SER A 194 4.44 -15.86 10.56
CA SER A 194 5.69 -16.59 10.77
C SER A 194 6.73 -15.84 11.61
N LEU A 195 6.56 -14.52 11.80
CA LEU A 195 7.43 -13.73 12.67
C LEU A 195 7.06 -13.84 14.16
N SER A 196 5.77 -13.99 14.48
CA SER A 196 5.32 -14.13 15.87
C SER A 196 5.77 -15.45 16.52
N VAL A 197 5.92 -16.52 15.74
CA VAL A 197 6.36 -17.85 16.23
C VAL A 197 7.85 -17.91 16.54
N LEU A 198 8.68 -17.02 15.97
CA LEU A 198 10.13 -17.01 16.19
C LEU A 198 10.56 -16.16 17.40
N LEU A 199 9.69 -15.26 17.89
CA LEU A 199 9.98 -14.44 19.07
C LEU A 199 9.69 -15.16 20.40
N GLU A 200 8.89 -16.26 20.39
CA GLU A 200 8.60 -17.06 21.59
C GLU A 200 9.60 -18.19 21.86
N ARG A 201 10.65 -18.35 21.06
CA ARG A 201 11.68 -19.41 21.21
C ARG A 201 13.11 -18.86 21.27
N GLY A 202 13.31 -17.81 22.04
CA GLY A 202 14.64 -17.27 22.28
C GLY A 202 14.85 -16.91 23.74
#